data_32d6664b7882ff31c22a7e0397609156
#
_entry.id   32d6664b7882ff31c22a7e0397609156
#
_cell.length_a   1.000
_cell.length_b   1.000
_cell.length_c   1.000
_cell.angle_alpha   90.00
_cell.angle_beta   90.00
_cell.angle_gamma   90.00
#
_symmetry.space_group_name_H-M   'P 1'
#
loop_
_entity.id
_entity.type
_entity.pdbx_description
1 polymer ?
#
loop_
_entity_poly.entity_id
_entity_poly.type
_entity_poly.pdbx_seq_one_letter_code
_entity_poly.pdbx_strand_id
1 'polypeptide(L)'
;MLEEIKCKEQYIDDNFALYNGDSCEVLKALPDNSIHYSIFSPPFADLYVYSDDKRDLGNCKNYSEFYEHFKYIVKELYRVIKPGRLVSFHCMDLPLAKYKDGFIGLRDFPGILTQLFEEAGFIYHSKVTIWKDPVVAMQRTKALGLLHKQIKKDSAMCRQGIADYIITMRKPGENAEPITHTNETFPVEIWQNYASPVWLDINQSKTLQRESIRDEKDEKHICPLQLDVIERCIKLWTNEKDIVLTPFLGIGSEVYSAIKMDRYGVGIELKNSYYKQAVENCKSVNKIKTQFLF
;
A
#
# COMPACT_ATOMS: atom_id res chain seq x y z
N MET A 1 -13.93 26.96 5.43
CA MET A 1 -13.04 27.15 4.27
C MET A 1 -12.11 25.94 4.26
N LEU A 2 -12.00 25.22 3.15
CA LEU A 2 -10.95 24.20 3.01
C LEU A 2 -9.62 24.95 3.08
N GLU A 3 -8.70 24.53 3.95
CA GLU A 3 -7.35 25.05 3.96
C GLU A 3 -6.71 24.81 2.59
N GLU A 4 -5.91 25.76 2.13
CA GLU A 4 -5.17 25.60 0.85
C GLU A 4 -4.23 24.40 0.97
N ILE A 5 -4.37 23.41 0.07
CA ILE A 5 -3.56 22.20 0.12
C ILE A 5 -2.11 22.55 -0.25
N LYS A 6 -1.21 22.38 0.69
CA LYS A 6 0.23 22.66 0.52
C LYS A 6 0.90 21.53 -0.26
N CYS A 7 0.97 21.68 -1.58
CA CYS A 7 1.65 20.75 -2.49
C CYS A 7 2.44 21.50 -3.57
N LYS A 8 3.34 20.79 -4.25
CA LYS A 8 4.13 21.36 -5.36
C LYS A 8 3.30 21.46 -6.65
N GLU A 9 2.47 20.46 -6.89
CA GLU A 9 1.62 20.32 -8.06
C GLU A 9 0.40 19.47 -7.68
N GLN A 10 -0.73 19.72 -8.33
CA GLN A 10 -1.94 18.89 -8.15
C GLN A 10 -2.61 18.64 -9.49
N TYR A 11 -3.24 17.49 -9.61
CA TYR A 11 -4.11 17.15 -10.73
C TYR A 11 -5.45 16.66 -10.19
N ILE A 12 -6.52 17.34 -10.56
CA ILE A 12 -7.89 17.05 -10.11
C ILE A 12 -8.74 16.79 -11.34
N ASP A 13 -9.45 15.67 -11.33
CA ASP A 13 -10.41 15.24 -12.35
C ASP A 13 -11.73 14.86 -11.66
N ASP A 14 -12.76 14.54 -12.43
CA ASP A 14 -14.08 14.16 -11.91
C ASP A 14 -14.02 12.92 -11.00
N ASN A 15 -13.05 12.01 -11.22
CA ASN A 15 -12.97 10.73 -10.53
C ASN A 15 -11.75 10.59 -9.60
N PHE A 16 -10.81 11.54 -9.61
CA PHE A 16 -9.61 11.45 -8.76
C PHE A 16 -8.93 12.79 -8.53
N ALA A 17 -8.19 12.86 -7.43
CA ALA A 17 -7.31 13.98 -7.09
C ALA A 17 -5.92 13.43 -6.68
N LEU A 18 -4.88 13.93 -7.34
CA LEU A 18 -3.49 13.56 -7.05
C LEU A 18 -2.71 14.81 -6.64
N TYR A 19 -1.91 14.67 -5.59
CA TYR A 19 -1.12 15.75 -5.02
C TYR A 19 0.37 15.39 -5.00
N ASN A 20 1.21 16.24 -5.61
CA ASN A 20 2.66 16.13 -5.47
C ASN A 20 3.12 16.87 -4.22
N GLY A 21 3.25 16.20 -3.11
CA GLY A 21 3.58 16.82 -1.83
C GLY A 21 3.91 15.81 -0.73
N ASP A 22 4.20 16.37 0.44
CA ASP A 22 4.39 15.60 1.66
C ASP A 22 3.04 15.10 2.18
N SER A 23 2.93 13.80 2.45
CA SER A 23 1.70 13.18 2.92
C SER A 23 1.20 13.78 4.24
N CYS A 24 2.10 14.14 5.16
CA CYS A 24 1.72 14.79 6.41
C CYS A 24 1.05 16.15 6.18
N GLU A 25 1.56 16.93 5.22
CA GLU A 25 1.02 18.26 4.93
C GLU A 25 -0.30 18.18 4.16
N VAL A 26 -0.36 17.31 3.15
CA VAL A 26 -1.58 17.16 2.34
C VAL A 26 -2.72 16.54 3.16
N LEU A 27 -2.45 15.50 3.96
CA LEU A 27 -3.47 14.89 4.81
C LEU A 27 -4.12 15.88 5.77
N LYS A 28 -3.36 16.82 6.36
CA LYS A 28 -3.89 17.85 7.27
C LYS A 28 -4.99 18.70 6.63
N ALA A 29 -4.89 18.95 5.32
CA ALA A 29 -5.85 19.76 4.60
C ALA A 29 -7.13 18.99 4.20
N LEU A 30 -7.13 17.64 4.31
CA LEU A 30 -8.31 16.84 4.06
C LEU A 30 -9.30 16.95 5.23
N PRO A 31 -10.61 17.00 4.97
CA PRO A 31 -11.62 17.10 6.04
C PRO A 31 -11.66 15.88 6.95
N ASP A 32 -12.01 16.07 8.20
CA ASP A 32 -12.27 14.98 9.15
C ASP A 32 -13.37 14.06 8.63
N ASN A 33 -13.21 12.75 8.85
CA ASN A 33 -14.23 11.75 8.52
C ASN A 33 -14.74 11.83 7.07
N SER A 34 -13.86 12.14 6.12
CA SER A 34 -14.20 12.31 4.70
C SER A 34 -13.85 11.09 3.84
N ILE A 35 -12.93 10.25 4.28
CA ILE A 35 -12.38 9.11 3.53
C ILE A 35 -13.10 7.82 3.91
N HIS A 36 -13.55 7.05 2.91
CA HIS A 36 -14.28 5.81 3.11
C HIS A 36 -13.33 4.61 3.32
N TYR A 37 -12.20 4.60 2.63
CA TYR A 37 -11.23 3.52 2.72
C TYR A 37 -9.84 4.03 2.38
N SER A 38 -8.82 3.47 3.02
CA SER A 38 -7.43 3.70 2.62
C SER A 38 -6.71 2.39 2.39
N ILE A 39 -5.94 2.31 1.30
CA ILE A 39 -5.06 1.17 0.99
C ILE A 39 -3.74 1.68 0.45
N PHE A 40 -2.63 1.12 0.92
CA PHE A 40 -1.28 1.52 0.52
C PHE A 40 -0.21 0.52 0.92
N SER A 41 0.97 0.65 0.33
CA SER A 41 2.21 0.06 0.83
C SER A 41 3.02 1.18 1.49
N PRO A 42 3.29 1.14 2.80
CA PRO A 42 4.18 2.12 3.43
C PRO A 42 5.60 1.95 2.90
N PRO A 43 6.45 2.98 2.94
CA PRO A 43 7.88 2.79 2.74
C PRO A 43 8.41 1.72 3.70
N PHE A 44 9.25 0.81 3.20
CA PHE A 44 9.81 -0.28 4.00
C PHE A 44 11.03 0.20 4.83
N ALA A 45 10.83 1.27 5.59
CA ALA A 45 11.85 1.92 6.41
C ALA A 45 13.15 2.17 5.61
N ASP A 46 14.29 1.67 6.10
CA ASP A 46 15.59 1.83 5.47
C ASP A 46 15.95 0.75 4.44
N LEU A 47 14.98 -0.07 4.02
CA LEU A 47 15.22 -1.12 3.01
C LEU A 47 15.42 -0.51 1.61
N TYR A 48 14.71 0.58 1.30
CA TYR A 48 14.77 1.28 0.02
C TYR A 48 14.76 2.78 0.22
N VAL A 49 15.65 3.48 -0.50
CA VAL A 49 15.65 4.94 -0.64
C VAL A 49 14.89 5.27 -1.93
N TYR A 50 13.84 6.07 -1.83
CA TYR A 50 12.97 6.40 -2.95
C TYR A 50 13.28 7.77 -3.58
N SER A 51 13.81 8.70 -2.79
CA SER A 51 14.21 10.03 -3.28
C SER A 51 15.30 10.67 -2.40
N ASP A 52 15.94 11.75 -2.87
CA ASP A 52 16.89 12.54 -2.09
C ASP A 52 16.20 13.58 -1.16
N ASP A 53 14.87 13.64 -1.14
CA ASP A 53 14.14 14.59 -0.30
C ASP A 53 14.20 14.14 1.17
N LYS A 54 14.60 15.05 2.06
CA LYS A 54 14.70 14.78 3.51
C LYS A 54 13.38 14.41 4.19
N ARG A 55 12.25 14.66 3.51
CA ARG A 55 10.90 14.30 3.96
C ARG A 55 10.49 12.89 3.54
N ASP A 56 11.30 12.23 2.72
CA ASP A 56 11.10 10.84 2.33
C ASP A 56 11.36 9.93 3.53
N LEU A 57 10.35 9.19 3.95
CA LEU A 57 10.44 8.23 5.05
C LEU A 57 11.45 7.11 4.79
N GLY A 58 11.78 6.82 3.52
CA GLY A 58 12.87 5.91 3.13
C GLY A 58 14.26 6.43 3.47
N ASN A 59 14.40 7.74 3.78
CA ASN A 59 15.68 8.38 4.14
C ASN A 59 15.91 8.46 5.66
N CYS A 60 15.02 7.87 6.47
CA CYS A 60 15.23 7.81 7.93
C CYS A 60 16.53 7.07 8.27
N LYS A 61 17.32 7.60 9.18
CA LYS A 61 18.62 7.05 9.58
C LYS A 61 18.51 5.69 10.26
N ASN A 62 17.39 5.43 10.87
CA ASN A 62 17.10 4.20 11.61
C ASN A 62 15.60 3.98 11.74
N TYR A 63 15.22 2.78 12.16
CA TYR A 63 13.82 2.40 12.32
C TYR A 63 13.05 3.24 13.34
N SER A 64 13.71 3.71 14.42
CA SER A 64 13.07 4.53 15.44
C SER A 64 12.60 5.87 14.85
N GLU A 65 13.44 6.50 14.03
CA GLU A 65 13.09 7.75 13.33
C GLU A 65 11.95 7.53 12.34
N PHE A 66 11.98 6.43 11.59
CA PHE A 66 10.88 6.03 10.70
C PHE A 66 9.57 5.91 11.47
N TYR A 67 9.56 5.20 12.61
CA TYR A 67 8.34 5.00 13.39
C TYR A 67 7.78 6.30 13.96
N GLU A 68 8.64 7.17 14.47
CA GLU A 68 8.21 8.49 14.96
C GLU A 68 7.57 9.33 13.86
N HIS A 69 8.13 9.33 12.65
CA HIS A 69 7.55 10.05 11.53
C HIS A 69 6.27 9.39 11.01
N PHE A 70 6.22 8.06 10.95
CA PHE A 70 5.06 7.34 10.47
C PHE A 70 3.84 7.51 11.39
N LYS A 71 4.03 7.70 12.70
CA LYS A 71 2.95 8.03 13.65
C LYS A 71 2.14 9.25 13.22
N TYR A 72 2.75 10.26 12.62
CA TYR A 72 2.02 11.43 12.13
C TYR A 72 1.05 11.07 11.00
N ILE A 73 1.49 10.23 10.07
CA ILE A 73 0.63 9.72 8.99
C ILE A 73 -0.54 8.92 9.57
N VAL A 74 -0.27 8.00 10.50
CA VAL A 74 -1.30 7.16 11.12
C VAL A 74 -2.33 8.00 11.88
N LYS A 75 -1.88 9.04 12.58
CA LYS A 75 -2.77 9.99 13.28
C LYS A 75 -3.70 10.73 12.31
N GLU A 76 -3.17 11.22 11.19
CA GLU A 76 -3.95 11.88 10.17
C GLU A 76 -4.92 10.91 9.46
N LEU A 77 -4.48 9.68 9.18
CA LEU A 77 -5.38 8.63 8.68
C LEU A 77 -6.54 8.37 9.65
N TYR A 78 -6.25 8.32 10.97
CA TYR A 78 -7.32 8.18 11.97
C TYR A 78 -8.32 9.33 11.92
N ARG A 79 -7.85 10.56 11.72
CA ARG A 79 -8.70 11.75 11.64
C ARG A 79 -9.59 11.71 10.39
N VAL A 80 -9.02 11.45 9.21
CA VAL A 80 -9.72 11.57 7.93
C VAL A 80 -10.62 10.38 7.59
N ILE A 81 -10.32 9.17 8.09
CA ILE A 81 -11.16 7.98 7.87
C ILE A 81 -12.49 8.14 8.60
N LYS A 82 -13.61 7.79 7.95
CA LYS A 82 -14.95 7.77 8.55
C LYS A 82 -15.02 6.74 9.69
N PRO A 83 -15.81 6.99 10.75
CA PRO A 83 -16.07 6.01 11.82
C PRO A 83 -16.60 4.68 11.26
N GLY A 84 -16.15 3.57 11.82
CA GLY A 84 -16.54 2.22 11.38
C GLY A 84 -15.92 1.75 10.07
N ARG A 85 -15.14 2.60 9.38
CA ARG A 85 -14.48 2.29 8.10
C ARG A 85 -13.04 1.82 8.32
N LEU A 86 -12.39 1.38 7.25
CA LEU A 86 -11.18 0.58 7.30
C LEU A 86 -9.97 1.25 6.62
N VAL A 87 -8.80 0.86 7.11
CA VAL A 87 -7.50 1.14 6.49
C VAL A 87 -6.77 -0.18 6.31
N SER A 88 -6.23 -0.45 5.13
CA SER A 88 -5.38 -1.60 4.86
C SER A 88 -3.99 -1.17 4.44
N PHE A 89 -2.98 -1.85 4.95
CA PHE A 89 -1.61 -1.65 4.49
C PHE A 89 -0.94 -2.97 4.13
N HIS A 90 -0.19 -2.91 3.04
CA HIS A 90 0.63 -4.02 2.57
C HIS A 90 2.01 -3.93 3.21
N CYS A 91 2.48 -5.02 3.77
CA CYS A 91 3.80 -5.11 4.37
C CYS A 91 4.35 -6.54 4.35
N MET A 92 5.60 -6.69 4.78
CA MET A 92 6.27 -7.98 4.99
C MET A 92 7.26 -7.87 6.13
N ASP A 93 7.70 -9.01 6.66
CA ASP A 93 8.85 -9.03 7.56
C ASP A 93 10.11 -8.55 6.85
N LEU A 94 10.92 -7.73 7.53
CA LEU A 94 12.13 -7.18 6.92
C LEU A 94 13.34 -8.08 7.22
N PRO A 95 14.11 -8.49 6.18
CA PRO A 95 15.32 -9.29 6.38
C PRO A 95 16.41 -8.46 7.04
N LEU A 96 17.02 -9.03 8.10
CA LEU A 96 18.22 -8.50 8.75
C LEU A 96 19.47 -9.15 8.17
N ALA A 97 20.50 -8.34 7.92
CA ALA A 97 21.73 -8.77 7.31
C ALA A 97 22.93 -8.58 8.26
N LYS A 98 23.80 -9.60 8.33
CA LYS A 98 24.95 -9.59 9.27
C LYS A 98 25.85 -8.37 9.14
N TYR A 99 26.06 -7.87 7.92
CA TYR A 99 26.93 -6.70 7.68
C TYR A 99 26.34 -5.38 8.19
N LYS A 100 25.02 -5.31 8.32
CA LYS A 100 24.29 -4.10 8.74
C LYS A 100 23.78 -4.22 10.19
N ASP A 101 23.20 -5.36 10.53
CA ASP A 101 22.45 -5.58 11.77
C ASP A 101 23.25 -6.40 12.80
N GLY A 102 24.45 -6.92 12.41
CA GLY A 102 25.30 -7.77 13.25
C GLY A 102 24.90 -9.26 13.26
N PHE A 103 23.70 -9.60 12.83
CA PHE A 103 23.18 -10.97 12.77
C PHE A 103 22.22 -11.16 11.59
N ILE A 104 21.88 -12.42 11.31
CA ILE A 104 20.89 -12.79 10.29
C ILE A 104 19.57 -13.10 11.00
N GLY A 105 18.47 -12.49 10.55
CA GLY A 105 17.15 -12.68 11.15
C GLY A 105 16.07 -12.00 10.36
N LEU A 106 14.91 -11.84 11.00
CA LEU A 106 13.78 -11.06 10.50
C LEU A 106 13.37 -10.04 11.56
N ARG A 107 12.91 -8.89 11.09
CA ARG A 107 12.23 -7.90 11.90
C ARG A 107 10.74 -7.99 11.65
N ASP A 108 9.98 -8.12 12.72
CA ASP A 108 8.51 -8.10 12.66
C ASP A 108 8.00 -6.67 12.38
N PHE A 109 8.14 -6.25 11.12
CA PHE A 109 7.64 -4.96 10.65
C PHE A 109 6.11 -4.91 10.65
N PRO A 110 5.39 -5.99 10.24
CA PRO A 110 3.94 -6.06 10.35
C PRO A 110 3.41 -5.82 11.77
N GLY A 111 4.01 -6.46 12.77
CA GLY A 111 3.61 -6.29 14.18
C GLY A 111 3.84 -4.86 14.67
N ILE A 112 4.97 -4.26 14.34
CA ILE A 112 5.29 -2.88 14.70
C ILE A 112 4.29 -1.89 14.07
N LEU A 113 3.98 -2.04 12.77
CA LEU A 113 2.99 -1.18 12.12
C LEU A 113 1.62 -1.34 12.76
N THR A 114 1.20 -2.59 13.04
CA THR A 114 -0.07 -2.86 13.73
C THR A 114 -0.15 -2.12 15.05
N GLN A 115 0.89 -2.19 15.87
CA GLN A 115 0.97 -1.48 17.15
C GLN A 115 0.82 0.04 16.97
N LEU A 116 1.47 0.64 15.97
CA LEU A 116 1.34 2.09 15.70
C LEU A 116 -0.10 2.50 15.37
N PHE A 117 -0.84 1.66 14.62
CA PHE A 117 -2.25 1.90 14.36
C PHE A 117 -3.12 1.73 15.62
N GLU A 118 -2.86 0.74 16.46
CA GLU A 118 -3.55 0.54 17.73
C GLU A 118 -3.30 1.70 18.70
N GLU A 119 -2.06 2.20 18.80
CA GLU A 119 -1.69 3.39 19.59
C GLU A 119 -2.44 4.64 19.12
N ALA A 120 -2.76 4.76 17.83
CA ALA A 120 -3.55 5.86 17.28
C ALA A 120 -5.08 5.68 17.51
N GLY A 121 -5.52 4.54 18.04
CA GLY A 121 -6.91 4.25 18.35
C GLY A 121 -7.65 3.37 17.36
N PHE A 122 -7.00 2.83 16.33
CA PHE A 122 -7.59 1.84 15.44
C PHE A 122 -7.73 0.49 16.15
N ILE A 123 -8.67 -0.33 15.67
CA ILE A 123 -8.88 -1.70 16.11
C ILE A 123 -8.28 -2.63 15.06
N TYR A 124 -7.47 -3.61 15.48
CA TYR A 124 -6.98 -4.67 14.61
C TYR A 124 -8.17 -5.48 14.07
N HIS A 125 -8.32 -5.51 12.75
CA HIS A 125 -9.49 -6.13 12.11
C HIS A 125 -9.15 -7.50 11.51
N SER A 126 -8.13 -7.56 10.64
CA SER A 126 -7.78 -8.80 9.95
C SER A 126 -6.38 -8.75 9.35
N LYS A 127 -5.86 -9.94 9.05
CA LYS A 127 -4.58 -10.13 8.35
C LYS A 127 -4.76 -11.23 7.31
N VAL A 128 -4.36 -10.92 6.07
CA VAL A 128 -4.29 -11.89 4.98
C VAL A 128 -2.83 -12.11 4.61
N THR A 129 -2.45 -13.37 4.47
CA THR A 129 -1.13 -13.77 3.97
C THR A 129 -1.20 -13.93 2.45
N ILE A 130 -0.33 -13.23 1.72
CA ILE A 130 -0.15 -13.37 0.28
C ILE A 130 1.01 -14.32 0.06
N TRP A 131 0.74 -15.46 -0.56
CA TRP A 131 1.75 -16.46 -0.87
C TRP A 131 2.72 -15.95 -1.94
N LYS A 132 4.00 -16.28 -1.76
CA LYS A 132 5.06 -16.04 -2.73
C LYS A 132 5.82 -17.33 -3.00
N ASP A 133 6.14 -17.58 -4.26
CA ASP A 133 6.98 -18.70 -4.62
C ASP A 133 8.39 -18.54 -4.02
N PRO A 134 8.83 -19.48 -3.14
CA PRO A 134 10.12 -19.38 -2.47
C PRO A 134 11.31 -19.50 -3.43
N VAL A 135 11.16 -20.18 -4.57
CA VAL A 135 12.21 -20.28 -5.57
C VAL A 135 12.40 -18.94 -6.28
N VAL A 136 11.32 -18.28 -6.66
CA VAL A 136 11.36 -16.94 -7.26
C VAL A 136 11.93 -15.93 -6.26
N ALA A 137 11.51 -15.99 -5.01
CA ALA A 137 12.03 -15.14 -3.95
C ALA A 137 13.52 -15.34 -3.72
N MET A 138 13.98 -16.60 -3.70
CA MET A 138 15.41 -16.96 -3.60
C MET A 138 16.22 -16.41 -4.77
N GLN A 139 15.73 -16.58 -6.00
CA GLN A 139 16.43 -16.08 -7.20
C GLN A 139 16.58 -14.56 -7.21
N ARG A 140 15.56 -13.85 -6.75
CA ARG A 140 15.55 -12.38 -6.68
C ARG A 140 16.45 -11.83 -5.57
N THR A 141 16.38 -12.43 -4.38
CA THR A 141 17.05 -11.91 -3.18
C THR A 141 18.43 -12.53 -2.94
N LYS A 142 18.71 -13.72 -3.52
CA LYS A 142 19.90 -14.55 -3.23
C LYS A 142 20.12 -14.79 -1.74
N ALA A 143 19.04 -14.78 -0.96
CA ALA A 143 19.08 -14.92 0.48
C ALA A 143 19.62 -16.29 0.89
N LEU A 144 20.71 -16.31 1.65
CA LEU A 144 21.39 -17.55 2.06
C LEU A 144 20.44 -18.54 2.75
N GLY A 145 19.51 -18.06 3.60
CA GLY A 145 18.56 -18.90 4.29
C GLY A 145 17.53 -19.62 3.39
N LEU A 146 17.38 -19.22 2.13
CA LEU A 146 16.51 -19.88 1.15
C LEU A 146 17.26 -20.85 0.22
N LEU A 147 18.59 -20.93 0.30
CA LEU A 147 19.37 -21.79 -0.58
C LEU A 147 19.29 -23.25 -0.11
N HIS A 148 18.79 -24.15 -0.96
CA HIS A 148 18.69 -25.59 -0.67
C HIS A 148 20.02 -26.21 -0.21
N LYS A 149 21.15 -25.74 -0.76
CA LYS A 149 22.49 -26.21 -0.33
C LYS A 149 22.79 -25.94 1.15
N GLN A 150 22.12 -24.96 1.77
CA GLN A 150 22.33 -24.63 3.17
C GLN A 150 21.81 -25.71 4.12
N ILE A 151 20.80 -26.47 3.71
CA ILE A 151 20.27 -27.63 4.48
C ILE A 151 21.41 -28.63 4.80
N LYS A 152 22.34 -28.84 3.85
CA LYS A 152 23.45 -29.77 4.04
C LYS A 152 24.61 -29.25 4.92
N LYS A 153 24.64 -27.93 5.15
CA LYS A 153 25.67 -27.28 5.97
C LYS A 153 25.19 -27.07 7.40
N ASP A 154 24.06 -26.40 7.54
CA ASP A 154 23.43 -26.08 8.80
C ASP A 154 21.96 -25.76 8.53
N SER A 155 21.08 -26.72 8.78
CA SER A 155 19.65 -26.59 8.55
C SER A 155 19.02 -25.53 9.46
N ALA A 156 19.60 -25.25 10.64
CA ALA A 156 19.11 -24.20 11.54
C ALA A 156 19.25 -22.79 10.96
N MET A 157 20.10 -22.62 9.95
CA MET A 157 20.24 -21.36 9.19
C MET A 157 19.26 -21.24 8.02
N CYS A 158 18.48 -22.29 7.75
CA CYS A 158 17.44 -22.24 6.71
C CYS A 158 16.19 -21.58 7.28
N ARG A 159 15.52 -20.79 6.45
CA ARG A 159 14.21 -20.22 6.76
C ARG A 159 13.27 -20.34 5.58
N GLN A 160 12.00 -20.23 5.84
CA GLN A 160 10.97 -20.14 4.84
C GLN A 160 11.08 -18.84 4.05
N GLY A 161 10.42 -18.77 2.89
CA GLY A 161 10.22 -17.54 2.15
C GLY A 161 9.44 -16.52 3.00
N ILE A 162 9.66 -15.24 2.73
CA ILE A 162 8.92 -14.17 3.38
C ILE A 162 7.63 -13.95 2.59
N ALA A 163 6.48 -14.13 3.23
CA ALA A 163 5.19 -13.78 2.66
C ALA A 163 4.97 -12.27 2.68
N ASP A 164 4.07 -11.76 1.84
CA ASP A 164 3.49 -10.45 2.04
C ASP A 164 2.20 -10.57 2.86
N TYR A 165 1.85 -9.47 3.50
CA TYR A 165 0.64 -9.37 4.31
C TYR A 165 -0.17 -8.15 3.89
N ILE A 166 -1.50 -8.31 3.88
CA ILE A 166 -2.45 -7.20 3.99
C ILE A 166 -2.98 -7.21 5.41
N ILE A 167 -2.68 -6.15 6.13
CA ILE A 167 -3.21 -5.92 7.47
C ILE A 167 -4.28 -4.84 7.38
N THR A 168 -5.43 -5.12 7.97
CA THR A 168 -6.57 -4.22 7.96
C THR A 168 -6.90 -3.78 9.36
N MET A 169 -7.05 -2.47 9.53
CA MET A 169 -7.39 -1.82 10.79
C MET A 169 -8.74 -1.12 10.64
N ARG A 170 -9.55 -1.07 11.68
CA ARG A 170 -10.87 -0.43 11.70
C ARG A 170 -10.87 0.78 12.61
N LYS A 171 -11.37 1.91 12.12
CA LYS A 171 -11.66 3.05 13.00
C LYS A 171 -12.88 2.72 13.87
N PRO A 172 -12.83 2.92 15.20
CA PRO A 172 -14.00 2.76 16.07
C PRO A 172 -15.17 3.64 15.64
N GLY A 173 -16.36 3.26 16.06
CA GLY A 173 -17.60 3.98 15.79
C GLY A 173 -18.54 3.21 14.86
N GLU A 174 -19.72 3.77 14.67
CA GLU A 174 -20.76 3.24 13.79
C GLU A 174 -20.50 3.66 12.34
N ASN A 175 -20.67 2.72 11.41
CA ASN A 175 -20.58 2.99 9.98
C ASN A 175 -21.94 3.50 9.48
N ALA A 176 -22.05 4.81 9.28
CA ALA A 176 -23.28 5.44 8.78
C ALA A 176 -23.60 5.07 7.31
N GLU A 177 -22.60 4.58 6.57
CA GLU A 177 -22.74 4.19 5.16
C GLU A 177 -22.28 2.72 5.01
N PRO A 178 -23.12 1.73 5.38
CA PRO A 178 -22.74 0.32 5.33
C PRO A 178 -22.33 -0.12 3.92
N ILE A 179 -21.34 -1.03 3.85
CA ILE A 179 -20.92 -1.65 2.60
C ILE A 179 -21.90 -2.78 2.32
N THR A 180 -22.56 -2.72 1.19
CA THR A 180 -23.60 -3.70 0.83
C THR A 180 -23.24 -4.40 -0.47
N HIS A 181 -23.34 -5.73 -0.45
CA HIS A 181 -23.16 -6.58 -1.62
C HIS A 181 -24.41 -7.45 -1.80
N THR A 182 -24.72 -7.78 -3.05
CA THR A 182 -25.71 -8.78 -3.41
C THR A 182 -25.01 -10.01 -3.97
N ASN A 183 -25.73 -11.11 -4.13
CA ASN A 183 -25.20 -12.31 -4.81
C ASN A 183 -24.77 -12.03 -6.25
N GLU A 184 -25.34 -11.01 -6.89
CA GLU A 184 -24.99 -10.59 -8.26
C GLU A 184 -23.70 -9.75 -8.27
N THR A 185 -23.56 -8.81 -7.32
CA THR A 185 -22.40 -7.92 -7.27
C THR A 185 -21.19 -8.59 -6.64
N PHE A 186 -21.41 -9.59 -5.77
CA PHE A 186 -20.34 -10.33 -5.08
C PHE A 186 -20.77 -11.78 -4.81
N PRO A 187 -20.72 -12.67 -5.83
CA PRO A 187 -21.10 -14.08 -5.71
C PRO A 187 -20.36 -14.81 -4.60
N VAL A 188 -21.01 -15.82 -4.00
CA VAL A 188 -20.47 -16.59 -2.86
C VAL A 188 -19.11 -17.22 -3.18
N GLU A 189 -18.93 -17.75 -4.39
CA GLU A 189 -17.67 -18.38 -4.81
C GLU A 189 -16.52 -17.38 -4.84
N ILE A 190 -16.78 -16.14 -5.28
CA ILE A 190 -15.78 -15.06 -5.25
C ILE A 190 -15.51 -14.63 -3.81
N TRP A 191 -16.56 -14.47 -3.01
CA TRP A 191 -16.44 -14.14 -1.60
C TRP A 191 -15.61 -15.17 -0.83
N GLN A 192 -15.81 -16.46 -1.04
CA GLN A 192 -15.03 -17.53 -0.39
C GLN A 192 -13.53 -17.39 -0.65
N ASN A 193 -13.14 -17.08 -1.90
CA ASN A 193 -11.73 -16.85 -2.22
C ASN A 193 -11.17 -15.61 -1.51
N TYR A 194 -11.94 -14.53 -1.44
CA TYR A 194 -11.52 -13.28 -0.84
C TYR A 194 -11.49 -13.34 0.71
N ALA A 195 -12.40 -14.12 1.29
CA ALA A 195 -12.47 -14.35 2.74
C ALA A 195 -11.39 -15.32 3.25
N SER A 196 -10.63 -15.98 2.35
CA SER A 196 -9.52 -16.84 2.75
C SER A 196 -8.44 -16.04 3.49
N PRO A 197 -7.90 -16.55 4.60
CA PRO A 197 -6.79 -15.90 5.32
C PRO A 197 -5.45 -16.00 4.56
N VAL A 198 -5.40 -16.80 3.50
CA VAL A 198 -4.23 -16.97 2.63
C VAL A 198 -4.67 -16.85 1.18
N TRP A 199 -4.11 -15.89 0.46
CA TRP A 199 -4.33 -15.74 -0.98
C TRP A 199 -3.18 -16.40 -1.74
N LEU A 200 -3.49 -17.52 -2.40
CA LEU A 200 -2.53 -18.34 -3.17
C LEU A 200 -2.47 -17.96 -4.64
N ASP A 201 -3.48 -17.28 -5.14
CA ASP A 201 -3.76 -17.04 -6.57
C ASP A 201 -3.45 -15.61 -7.02
N ILE A 202 -2.72 -14.83 -6.22
CA ILE A 202 -2.29 -13.48 -6.60
C ILE A 202 -1.24 -13.56 -7.71
N ASN A 203 -1.53 -12.91 -8.84
CA ASN A 203 -0.55 -12.79 -9.92
C ASN A 203 0.52 -11.75 -9.55
N GLN A 204 1.71 -12.23 -9.19
CA GLN A 204 2.84 -11.39 -8.77
C GLN A 204 3.35 -10.43 -9.85
N SER A 205 3.00 -10.66 -11.12
CA SER A 205 3.40 -9.84 -12.26
C SER A 205 2.32 -8.82 -12.68
N LYS A 206 1.11 -8.93 -12.15
CA LYS A 206 0.01 -8.01 -12.47
C LYS A 206 0.15 -6.70 -11.70
N THR A 207 1.03 -5.84 -12.18
CA THR A 207 1.33 -4.51 -11.64
C THR A 207 1.25 -3.46 -12.75
N LEU A 208 1.13 -2.18 -12.42
CA LEU A 208 1.30 -1.13 -13.41
C LEU A 208 2.71 -1.14 -13.99
N GLN A 209 2.84 -0.76 -15.28
CA GLN A 209 4.12 -0.78 -16.00
C GLN A 209 5.10 0.25 -15.44
N ARG A 210 6.37 -0.15 -15.40
CA ARG A 210 7.49 0.63 -14.86
C ARG A 210 8.40 1.22 -15.92
N GLU A 211 8.20 0.87 -17.21
CA GLU A 211 9.19 1.08 -18.27
C GLU A 211 9.44 2.55 -18.60
N SER A 212 8.48 3.42 -18.28
CA SER A 212 8.54 4.86 -18.60
C SER A 212 9.27 5.73 -17.55
N ILE A 213 9.74 5.16 -16.43
CA ILE A 213 10.26 5.94 -15.29
C ILE A 213 11.79 5.80 -15.15
N ARG A 214 12.50 5.38 -16.16
CA ARG A 214 13.95 5.21 -16.06
C ARG A 214 14.68 6.57 -16.14
N ASP A 215 14.59 7.35 -15.08
CA ASP A 215 15.54 8.42 -14.80
C ASP A 215 16.61 7.84 -13.85
N GLU A 216 17.83 7.72 -14.35
CA GLU A 216 19.10 7.41 -13.64
C GLU A 216 19.17 6.26 -12.60
N LYS A 217 20.39 5.90 -12.23
CA LYS A 217 20.85 4.67 -11.55
C LYS A 217 20.18 4.27 -10.22
N ASP A 218 19.38 5.10 -9.59
CA ASP A 218 18.80 4.87 -8.25
C ASP A 218 17.42 4.22 -8.24
N GLU A 219 16.76 4.07 -9.39
CA GLU A 219 15.35 3.64 -9.50
C GLU A 219 15.13 2.12 -9.63
N LYS A 220 16.05 1.30 -9.13
CA LYS A 220 15.95 -0.17 -9.22
C LYS A 220 14.84 -0.78 -8.36
N HIS A 221 14.15 -0.01 -7.53
CA HIS A 221 13.34 -0.53 -6.43
C HIS A 221 11.85 -0.14 -6.43
N ILE A 222 11.29 0.29 -7.57
CA ILE A 222 9.83 0.44 -7.68
C ILE A 222 9.21 -0.95 -7.62
N CYS A 223 8.48 -1.23 -6.55
CA CYS A 223 7.70 -2.44 -6.37
C CYS A 223 6.22 -2.06 -6.18
N PRO A 224 5.48 -1.76 -7.27
CA PRO A 224 4.06 -1.44 -7.14
C PRO A 224 3.32 -2.66 -6.58
N LEU A 225 2.30 -2.39 -5.74
CA LEU A 225 1.42 -3.42 -5.22
C LEU A 225 0.66 -4.08 -6.38
N GLN A 226 0.43 -5.39 -6.29
CA GLN A 226 -0.29 -6.14 -7.30
C GLN A 226 -1.74 -5.64 -7.39
N LEU A 227 -2.20 -5.42 -8.60
CA LEU A 227 -3.57 -4.93 -8.86
C LEU A 227 -4.63 -5.89 -8.31
N ASP A 228 -4.39 -7.22 -8.35
CA ASP A 228 -5.29 -8.22 -7.78
C ASP A 228 -5.52 -8.00 -6.28
N VAL A 229 -4.48 -7.65 -5.53
CA VAL A 229 -4.56 -7.38 -4.09
C VAL A 229 -5.41 -6.14 -3.83
N ILE A 230 -5.13 -5.06 -4.56
CA ILE A 230 -5.83 -3.78 -4.41
C ILE A 230 -7.32 -3.95 -4.78
N GLU A 231 -7.59 -4.58 -5.93
CA GLU A 231 -8.95 -4.81 -6.44
C GLU A 231 -9.78 -5.64 -5.46
N ARG A 232 -9.20 -6.69 -4.83
CA ARG A 232 -9.88 -7.47 -3.78
C ARG A 232 -10.23 -6.63 -2.57
N CYS A 233 -9.29 -5.85 -2.07
CA CYS A 233 -9.51 -4.99 -0.91
C CYS A 233 -10.59 -3.93 -1.19
N ILE A 234 -10.54 -3.27 -2.34
CA ILE A 234 -11.55 -2.29 -2.75
C ILE A 234 -12.92 -2.96 -2.87
N LYS A 235 -13.01 -4.16 -3.47
CA LYS A 235 -14.26 -4.89 -3.62
C LYS A 235 -14.85 -5.27 -2.28
N LEU A 236 -14.05 -5.76 -1.34
CA LEU A 236 -14.50 -6.18 -0.01
C LEU A 236 -15.04 -5.01 0.83
N TRP A 237 -14.39 -3.83 0.75
CA TRP A 237 -14.51 -2.81 1.79
C TRP A 237 -14.95 -1.43 1.29
N THR A 238 -15.49 -1.36 0.07
CA THR A 238 -16.05 -0.10 -0.47
C THR A 238 -17.30 -0.31 -1.30
N ASN A 239 -18.18 0.69 -1.27
CA ASN A 239 -19.27 0.86 -2.23
C ASN A 239 -18.76 1.61 -3.48
N GLU A 240 -19.54 1.59 -4.56
CA GLU A 240 -19.32 2.51 -5.69
C GLU A 240 -19.37 3.96 -5.22
N LYS A 241 -18.52 4.81 -5.81
CA LYS A 241 -18.34 6.23 -5.47
C LYS A 241 -17.78 6.50 -4.07
N ASP A 242 -17.41 5.47 -3.29
CA ASP A 242 -16.62 5.68 -2.09
C ASP A 242 -15.26 6.30 -2.42
N ILE A 243 -14.73 7.12 -1.52
CA ILE A 243 -13.41 7.74 -1.68
C ILE A 243 -12.35 6.81 -1.12
N VAL A 244 -11.40 6.41 -1.97
CA VAL A 244 -10.24 5.57 -1.64
C VAL A 244 -8.99 6.45 -1.61
N LEU A 245 -8.29 6.46 -0.48
CA LEU A 245 -7.09 7.26 -0.24
C LEU A 245 -5.83 6.36 -0.24
N THR A 246 -4.77 6.84 -0.86
CA THR A 246 -3.40 6.34 -0.64
C THR A 246 -2.46 7.49 -0.29
N PRO A 247 -1.81 7.47 0.91
CA PRO A 247 -0.82 8.47 1.28
C PRO A 247 0.56 8.23 0.62
N PHE A 248 0.75 7.10 -0.05
CA PHE A 248 1.97 6.71 -0.75
C PHE A 248 1.62 6.20 -2.15
N LEU A 249 1.27 7.14 -3.01
CA LEU A 249 0.69 6.86 -4.33
C LEU A 249 1.63 6.07 -5.27
N GLY A 250 2.94 6.30 -5.17
CA GLY A 250 3.89 5.73 -6.12
C GLY A 250 3.50 6.08 -7.56
N ILE A 251 3.34 5.06 -8.39
CA ILE A 251 2.91 5.21 -9.79
C ILE A 251 1.39 5.11 -9.98
N GLY A 252 0.62 5.11 -8.88
CA GLY A 252 -0.83 5.26 -8.92
C GLY A 252 -1.66 3.99 -8.88
N SER A 253 -1.12 2.83 -8.47
CA SER A 253 -1.81 1.53 -8.54
C SER A 253 -3.14 1.52 -7.80
N GLU A 254 -3.20 2.09 -6.61
CA GLU A 254 -4.38 2.13 -5.75
C GLU A 254 -5.47 3.04 -6.34
N VAL A 255 -5.08 4.24 -6.79
CA VAL A 255 -6.02 5.19 -7.41
C VAL A 255 -6.49 4.67 -8.77
N TYR A 256 -5.59 4.11 -9.59
CA TYR A 256 -5.94 3.46 -10.85
C TYR A 256 -7.02 2.38 -10.64
N SER A 257 -6.82 1.49 -9.66
CA SER A 257 -7.79 0.43 -9.35
C SER A 257 -9.10 0.99 -8.80
N ALA A 258 -9.06 2.03 -7.97
CA ALA A 258 -10.25 2.69 -7.45
C ALA A 258 -11.10 3.26 -8.59
N ILE A 259 -10.51 4.03 -9.50
CA ILE A 259 -11.21 4.61 -10.65
C ILE A 259 -11.77 3.52 -11.57
N LYS A 260 -10.97 2.49 -11.85
CA LYS A 260 -11.39 1.35 -12.68
C LYS A 260 -12.65 0.66 -12.13
N MET A 261 -12.81 0.65 -10.82
CA MET A 261 -13.91 0.03 -10.10
C MET A 261 -15.02 1.01 -9.71
N ASP A 262 -15.09 2.21 -10.31
CA ASP A 262 -16.09 3.26 -10.05
C ASP A 262 -16.06 3.84 -8.62
N ARG A 263 -14.86 3.95 -8.04
CA ARG A 263 -14.59 4.69 -6.81
C ARG A 263 -13.89 6.00 -7.14
N TYR A 264 -13.94 6.96 -6.23
CA TYR A 264 -13.10 8.16 -6.30
C TYR A 264 -11.74 7.85 -5.68
N GLY A 265 -10.66 8.29 -6.36
CA GLY A 265 -9.31 8.08 -5.88
C GLY A 265 -8.66 9.37 -5.37
N VAL A 266 -8.01 9.31 -4.21
CA VAL A 266 -7.15 10.40 -3.70
C VAL A 266 -5.76 9.84 -3.46
N GLY A 267 -4.74 10.49 -4.03
CA GLY A 267 -3.36 9.99 -3.91
C GLY A 267 -2.35 11.10 -3.64
N ILE A 268 -1.36 10.80 -2.83
CA ILE A 268 -0.29 11.72 -2.45
C ILE A 268 1.06 11.08 -2.78
N GLU A 269 1.94 11.83 -3.47
CA GLU A 269 3.26 11.36 -3.85
C GLU A 269 4.29 12.48 -3.72
N LEU A 270 5.36 12.20 -2.99
CA LEU A 270 6.43 13.18 -2.76
C LEU A 270 7.34 13.33 -3.98
N LYS A 271 7.67 12.20 -4.64
CA LYS A 271 8.58 12.15 -5.78
C LYS A 271 7.87 12.57 -7.07
N ASN A 272 8.34 13.67 -7.68
CA ASN A 272 7.69 14.27 -8.85
C ASN A 272 7.61 13.34 -10.08
N SER A 273 8.64 12.52 -10.33
CA SER A 273 8.62 11.56 -11.45
C SER A 273 7.52 10.50 -11.28
N TYR A 274 7.34 9.99 -10.07
CA TYR A 274 6.29 9.02 -9.74
C TYR A 274 4.90 9.65 -9.82
N TYR A 275 4.74 10.87 -9.28
CA TYR A 275 3.51 11.63 -9.40
C TYR A 275 3.08 11.81 -10.86
N LYS A 276 3.98 12.26 -11.74
CA LYS A 276 3.69 12.44 -13.17
C LYS A 276 3.25 11.12 -13.82
N GLN A 277 3.93 10.02 -13.53
CA GLN A 277 3.54 8.71 -14.02
C GLN A 277 2.18 8.28 -13.49
N ALA A 278 1.89 8.54 -12.21
CA ALA A 278 0.58 8.23 -11.63
C ALA A 278 -0.55 9.00 -12.31
N VAL A 279 -0.34 10.28 -12.64
CA VAL A 279 -1.31 11.08 -13.40
C VAL A 279 -1.60 10.43 -14.75
N GLU A 280 -0.57 10.02 -15.51
CA GLU A 280 -0.77 9.38 -16.81
C GLU A 280 -1.45 8.01 -16.70
N ASN A 281 -1.07 7.21 -15.71
CA ASN A 281 -1.71 5.92 -15.44
C ASN A 281 -3.20 6.09 -15.10
N CYS A 282 -3.56 7.02 -14.23
CA CYS A 282 -4.94 7.27 -13.84
C CYS A 282 -5.77 7.83 -15.00
N LYS A 283 -5.24 8.75 -15.80
CA LYS A 283 -5.89 9.25 -17.02
C LYS A 283 -6.20 8.13 -18.03
N SER A 284 -5.35 7.10 -18.10
CA SER A 284 -5.55 6.00 -19.04
C SER A 284 -6.83 5.21 -18.78
N VAL A 285 -7.30 5.15 -17.52
CA VAL A 285 -8.55 4.46 -17.15
C VAL A 285 -9.76 5.12 -17.83
N ASN A 286 -9.82 6.45 -17.82
CA ASN A 286 -10.91 7.19 -18.45
C ASN A 286 -10.96 6.98 -19.96
N LYS A 287 -9.79 6.90 -20.63
CA LYS A 287 -9.71 6.58 -22.06
C LYS A 287 -10.24 5.18 -22.38
N ILE A 288 -9.88 4.19 -21.54
CA ILE A 288 -10.35 2.80 -21.70
C ILE A 288 -11.88 2.74 -21.54
N LYS A 289 -12.45 3.36 -20.48
CA LYS A 289 -13.89 3.39 -20.27
C LYS A 289 -14.65 4.00 -21.44
N THR A 290 -14.13 5.08 -22.03
CA THR A 290 -14.76 5.72 -23.20
C THR A 290 -14.73 4.84 -24.44
N GLN A 291 -13.68 4.04 -24.66
CA GLN A 291 -13.58 3.13 -25.81
C GLN A 291 -14.56 1.95 -25.75
N PHE A 292 -15.03 1.56 -24.56
CA PHE A 292 -16.02 0.47 -24.40
C PHE A 292 -17.47 0.98 -24.43
N LEU A 293 -17.72 2.27 -24.54
CA LEU A 293 -19.04 2.87 -24.66
C LEU A 293 -19.47 3.12 -26.13
N PHE A 294 -18.61 2.84 -27.08
CA PHE A 294 -18.83 2.90 -28.53
C PHE A 294 -18.40 1.58 -29.17
#